data_40426525bd9b2392d7ef5e6e35d40e38
#
_entry.id   40426525bd9b2392d7ef5e6e35d40e38
#
_cell.length_a   1.000
_cell.length_b   1.000
_cell.length_c   1.000
_cell.angle_alpha   90.00
_cell.angle_beta   90.00
_cell.angle_gamma   90.00
#
_symmetry.space_group_name_H-M   'P 1'
#
loop_
_entity.id
_entity.type
_entity.pdbx_description
1 polymer ?
#
loop_
_entity_poly.entity_id
_entity_poly.type
_entity_poly.pdbx_seq_one_letter_code
_entity_poly.pdbx_strand_id
1 'polypeptide(L)'
;MSNISFSEDAWEDYLYWQLQDKKTLKKINELLKEIQRTPFSGKGEPEKLRGDLNGKWSRRINFKDRLVYEISDETIIVIQCKGHYSD
;
A
#
# COMPACT_ATOMS: atom_id res chain seq x y z
N MET A 1 -7.79 16.25 -2.23
CA MET A 1 -6.79 15.37 -1.63
C MET A 1 -7.46 14.11 -1.10
N SER A 2 -6.90 12.95 -1.40
CA SER A 2 -7.51 11.68 -1.01
C SER A 2 -7.35 11.38 0.47
N ASN A 3 -8.38 10.78 1.05
CA ASN A 3 -8.32 10.26 2.41
C ASN A 3 -7.59 8.91 2.39
N ILE A 4 -7.04 8.52 3.52
CA ILE A 4 -6.36 7.23 3.65
C ILE A 4 -7.05 6.44 4.75
N SER A 5 -7.41 5.20 4.43
CA SER A 5 -8.04 4.29 5.37
C SER A 5 -7.23 2.99 5.38
N PHE A 6 -7.15 2.35 6.54
CA PHE A 6 -6.41 1.09 6.68
C PHE A 6 -7.38 -0.01 7.08
N SER A 7 -7.26 -1.17 6.44
CA SER A 7 -7.94 -2.36 6.93
C SER A 7 -7.30 -2.74 8.27
N GLU A 8 -7.94 -3.63 9.00
CA GLU A 8 -7.40 -4.09 10.28
C GLU A 8 -6.00 -4.71 10.10
N ASP A 9 -5.84 -5.57 9.09
CA ASP A 9 -4.56 -6.21 8.81
C ASP A 9 -3.49 -5.18 8.40
N ALA A 10 -3.87 -4.22 7.58
CA ALA A 10 -2.92 -3.19 7.14
C ALA A 10 -2.48 -2.32 8.31
N TRP A 11 -3.40 -2.03 9.22
CA TRP A 11 -3.08 -1.23 10.40
C TRP A 11 -2.07 -1.96 11.29
N GLU A 12 -2.27 -3.28 11.46
CA GLU A 12 -1.32 -4.09 12.23
C GLU A 12 0.05 -4.11 11.55
N ASP A 13 0.08 -4.21 10.22
CA ASP A 13 1.33 -4.15 9.46
C ASP A 13 2.04 -2.84 9.68
N TYR A 14 1.29 -1.74 9.62
CA TYR A 14 1.83 -0.40 9.78
C TYR A 14 2.46 -0.22 11.17
N LEU A 15 1.75 -0.69 12.20
CA LEU A 15 2.26 -0.64 13.57
C LEU A 15 3.53 -1.48 13.74
N TYR A 16 3.57 -2.62 13.06
CA TYR A 16 4.76 -3.48 13.09
C TYR A 16 6.00 -2.70 12.60
N TRP A 17 5.86 -2.03 11.46
CA TRP A 17 6.97 -1.26 10.91
C TRP A 17 7.37 -0.10 11.82
N GLN A 18 6.39 0.52 12.46
CA GLN A 18 6.65 1.63 13.38
C GLN A 18 7.57 1.19 14.52
N LEU A 19 7.41 -0.04 14.98
CA LEU A 19 8.22 -0.57 16.07
C LEU A 19 9.51 -1.24 15.61
N GLN A 20 9.50 -1.88 14.47
CA GLN A 20 10.58 -2.75 14.05
C GLN A 20 11.53 -2.15 12.99
N ASP A 21 11.04 -1.28 12.13
CA ASP A 21 11.84 -0.80 11.02
C ASP A 21 11.33 0.54 10.51
N LYS A 22 11.86 1.61 11.07
CA LYS A 22 11.43 2.96 10.71
C LYS A 22 11.79 3.36 9.29
N LYS A 23 12.81 2.73 8.72
CA LYS A 23 13.20 2.99 7.35
C LYS A 23 12.12 2.50 6.38
N THR A 24 11.59 1.30 6.66
CA THR A 24 10.49 0.74 5.88
C THR A 24 9.23 1.57 6.06
N LEU A 25 8.96 2.01 7.28
CA LEU A 25 7.82 2.88 7.55
C LEU A 25 7.90 4.16 6.72
N LYS A 26 9.09 4.76 6.66
CA LYS A 26 9.30 5.97 5.87
C LYS A 26 8.98 5.74 4.40
N LYS A 27 9.41 4.60 3.88
CA LYS A 27 9.13 4.23 2.48
C LYS A 27 7.63 4.08 2.25
N ILE A 28 6.92 3.44 3.17
CA ILE A 28 5.47 3.28 3.08
C ILE A 28 4.79 4.65 3.06
N ASN A 29 5.23 5.55 3.93
CA ASN A 29 4.66 6.91 3.97
C ASN A 29 4.90 7.66 2.67
N GLU A 30 6.07 7.50 2.07
CA GLU A 30 6.37 8.10 0.78
C GLU A 30 5.46 7.56 -0.32
N LEU A 31 5.22 6.25 -0.30
CA LEU A 31 4.34 5.62 -1.28
C LEU A 31 2.90 6.10 -1.12
N LEU A 32 2.43 6.24 0.12
CA LEU A 32 1.08 6.74 0.37
C LEU A 32 0.91 8.15 -0.15
N LYS A 33 1.90 9.01 0.04
CA LYS A 33 1.86 10.37 -0.50
C LYS A 33 1.87 10.36 -2.02
N GLU A 34 2.64 9.46 -2.61
CA GLU A 34 2.68 9.35 -4.06
C GLU A 34 1.34 8.88 -4.62
N ILE A 35 0.69 7.92 -3.94
CA ILE A 35 -0.63 7.44 -4.35
C ILE A 35 -1.66 8.57 -4.29
N GLN A 36 -1.59 9.43 -3.29
CA GLN A 36 -2.50 10.58 -3.20
C GLN A 36 -2.36 11.50 -4.42
N ARG A 37 -1.16 11.60 -4.95
CA ARG A 37 -0.87 12.46 -6.08
C ARG A 37 -1.14 11.76 -7.41
N THR A 38 -0.70 10.51 -7.54
CA THR A 38 -0.83 9.73 -8.78
C THR A 38 -1.22 8.29 -8.43
N PRO A 39 -2.55 8.02 -8.29
CA PRO A 39 -3.01 6.72 -7.80
C PRO A 39 -2.60 5.50 -8.63
N PHE A 40 -2.36 5.68 -9.91
CA PHE A 40 -2.11 4.55 -10.80
C PHE A 40 -0.77 4.61 -11.53
N SER A 41 0.10 5.52 -11.10
CA SER A 41 1.42 5.67 -11.71
C SER A 41 2.41 6.19 -10.68
N GLY A 42 3.69 6.25 -11.03
CA GLY A 42 4.71 6.82 -10.16
C GLY A 42 5.55 5.79 -9.44
N LYS A 43 6.02 6.14 -8.26
CA LYS A 43 6.99 5.34 -7.52
C LYS A 43 6.45 3.99 -7.06
N GLY A 44 7.32 2.99 -6.98
CA GLY A 44 6.98 1.69 -6.45
C GLY A 44 6.43 0.72 -7.49
N GLU A 45 6.53 1.04 -8.76
CA GLU A 45 6.06 0.17 -9.84
C GLU A 45 4.63 -0.28 -9.62
N PRO A 46 3.65 0.66 -9.65
CA PRO A 46 2.26 0.29 -9.42
C PRO A 46 1.79 -0.77 -10.42
N GLU A 47 1.15 -1.79 -9.90
CA GLU A 47 0.69 -2.93 -10.67
C GLU A 47 -0.75 -3.24 -10.33
N LYS A 48 -1.56 -3.39 -11.37
CA LYS A 48 -2.96 -3.78 -11.21
C LYS A 48 -3.03 -5.27 -10.95
N LEU A 49 -3.75 -5.67 -9.92
CA LEU A 49 -3.84 -7.07 -9.51
C LEU A 49 -5.02 -7.78 -10.17
N ARG A 50 -4.97 -9.11 -10.16
CA ARG A 50 -5.96 -9.97 -10.82
C ARG A 50 -6.51 -10.99 -9.84
N GLY A 51 -7.45 -11.81 -10.31
CA GLY A 51 -8.04 -12.88 -9.53
C GLY A 51 -8.79 -12.36 -8.34
N ASP A 52 -8.55 -12.94 -7.19
CA ASP A 52 -9.22 -12.56 -5.97
C ASP A 52 -8.92 -11.12 -5.55
N LEU A 53 -7.83 -10.56 -6.08
CA LEU A 53 -7.44 -9.19 -5.79
C LEU A 53 -7.79 -8.22 -6.91
N ASN A 54 -8.69 -8.63 -7.80
CA ASN A 54 -9.13 -7.79 -8.91
C ASN A 54 -9.70 -6.48 -8.38
N GLY A 55 -9.30 -5.37 -9.02
CA GLY A 55 -9.72 -4.04 -8.58
C GLY A 55 -8.74 -3.40 -7.61
N LYS A 56 -7.76 -4.17 -7.14
CA LYS A 56 -6.74 -3.65 -6.23
C LYS A 56 -5.44 -3.42 -6.97
N TRP A 57 -4.55 -2.68 -6.33
CA TRP A 57 -3.24 -2.31 -6.87
C TRP A 57 -2.17 -2.62 -5.86
N SER A 58 -0.93 -2.82 -6.31
CA SER A 58 0.19 -2.96 -5.40
C SER A 58 1.32 -2.03 -5.81
N ARG A 59 2.10 -1.63 -4.83
CA ARG A 59 3.37 -0.93 -5.05
C ARG A 59 4.45 -1.64 -4.26
N ARG A 60 5.63 -1.63 -4.80
CA ARG A 60 6.78 -2.28 -4.19
C ARG A 60 7.34 -1.42 -3.06
N ILE A 61 7.36 -1.95 -1.84
CA ILE A 61 7.99 -1.29 -0.69
C ILE A 61 9.47 -1.61 -0.72
N ASN A 62 9.78 -2.89 -0.89
CA ASN A 62 11.14 -3.38 -1.03
C ASN A 62 11.06 -4.72 -1.77
N PHE A 63 12.14 -5.50 -1.74
CA PHE A 63 12.20 -6.76 -2.47
C PHE A 63 11.08 -7.73 -2.11
N LYS A 64 10.69 -7.80 -0.84
CA LYS A 64 9.70 -8.79 -0.41
C LYS A 64 8.38 -8.23 0.07
N ASP A 65 8.31 -6.95 0.38
CA ASP A 65 7.10 -6.38 0.94
C ASP A 65 6.37 -5.51 -0.08
N ARG A 66 5.04 -5.59 -0.07
CA ARG A 66 4.19 -4.85 -1.00
C ARG A 66 3.13 -4.05 -0.24
N LEU A 67 2.82 -2.90 -0.79
CA LEU A 67 1.71 -2.07 -0.35
C LEU A 67 0.54 -2.36 -1.29
N VAL A 68 -0.50 -3.02 -0.76
CA VAL A 68 -1.69 -3.34 -1.55
C VAL A 68 -2.81 -2.38 -1.16
N TYR A 69 -3.45 -1.79 -2.16
CA TYR A 69 -4.47 -0.77 -1.91
C TYR A 69 -5.53 -0.77 -2.99
N GLU A 70 -6.63 -0.11 -2.70
CA GLU A 70 -7.65 0.18 -3.72
C GLU A 70 -8.13 1.60 -3.53
N ILE A 71 -8.72 2.15 -4.58
CA ILE A 71 -9.25 3.52 -4.58
C ILE A 71 -10.77 3.42 -4.63
N SER A 72 -11.43 4.07 -3.70
CA SER A 72 -12.89 4.10 -3.65
C SER A 72 -13.33 5.47 -3.16
N ASP A 73 -14.08 6.20 -4.00
CA ASP A 73 -14.63 7.51 -3.63
C ASP A 73 -13.58 8.43 -3.01
N GLU A 74 -12.48 8.65 -3.69
CA GLU A 74 -11.41 9.53 -3.22
C GLU A 74 -10.74 9.05 -1.93
N THR A 75 -10.93 7.78 -1.59
CA THR A 75 -10.27 7.20 -0.43
C THR A 75 -9.29 6.13 -0.90
N ILE A 76 -8.08 6.17 -0.35
CA ILE A 76 -7.09 5.13 -0.56
C ILE A 76 -7.31 4.14 0.58
N ILE A 77 -7.73 2.92 0.24
CA ILE A 77 -7.95 1.88 1.25
C ILE A 77 -6.74 0.95 1.21
N VAL A 78 -5.94 0.98 2.26
CA VAL A 78 -4.75 0.13 2.35
C VAL A 78 -5.18 -1.24 2.87
N ILE A 79 -4.90 -2.28 2.10
CA ILE A 79 -5.31 -3.65 2.39
C ILE A 79 -4.22 -4.39 3.15
N GLN A 80 -2.97 -4.19 2.75
CA GLN A 80 -1.81 -4.75 3.45
C GLN A 80 -0.58 -3.91 3.12
N CYS A 81 0.42 -3.94 4.00
CA CYS A 81 1.68 -3.27 3.71
C CYS A 81 2.87 -4.05 4.29
N LYS A 82 2.75 -5.36 4.36
CA LYS A 82 3.82 -6.23 4.81
C LYS A 82 3.65 -7.58 4.11
N GLY A 83 4.77 -8.15 3.67
CA GLY A 83 4.73 -9.41 2.97
C GLY A 83 4.31 -9.27 1.52
N HIS A 84 4.16 -10.41 0.86
CA HIS A 84 3.76 -10.47 -0.54
C HIS A 84 2.30 -10.91 -0.60
N TYR A 85 1.62 -10.51 -1.67
CA TYR A 85 0.25 -10.97 -1.91
C TYR A 85 0.29 -12.27 -2.72
N SER A 86 -0.76 -13.06 -2.63
CA SER A 86 -0.90 -14.21 -3.51
C SER A 86 -2.14 -14.00 -4.38
N ASP A 87 -1.98 -14.28 -5.66
CA ASP A 87 -3.05 -14.15 -6.65
C ASP A 87 -3.76 -15.48 -6.80
#